data_4829dc5736e7428159b2102618edcea5
#
_entry.id   4829dc5736e7428159b2102618edcea5
#
_cell.length_a   1.000
_cell.length_b   1.000
_cell.length_c   1.000
_cell.angle_alpha   90.00
_cell.angle_beta   90.00
_cell.angle_gamma   90.00
#
_symmetry.space_group_name_H-M   'P 1'
#
loop_
_entity.id
_entity.type
_entity.pdbx_description
1 polymer ?
#
loop_
_entity_poly.entity_id
_entity_poly.type
_entity_poly.pdbx_seq_one_letter_code
_entity_poly.pdbx_strand_id
1 'polypeptide(L)'
;MTIIQLKNTPGAYKLVAIGHAGKGEGEKENLVCAAVSMLTQALVQFCRERSDRARAYSDRIGEGDIFLRFLSNGEDLEISGAFRLLETGLDMIEQSYPGRIQVVKIKEE
;
A
#
# COMPACT_ATOMS: atom_id res chain seq x y z
N MET A 1 -8.13 6.89 -11.57
CA MET A 1 -7.43 5.62 -11.32
C MET A 1 -6.37 5.80 -10.26
N THR A 2 -6.24 4.85 -9.38
CA THR A 2 -5.21 4.87 -8.34
C THR A 2 -4.02 4.03 -8.79
N ILE A 3 -2.83 4.59 -8.68
CA ILE A 3 -1.60 3.88 -9.02
C ILE A 3 -0.88 3.56 -7.71
N ILE A 4 -0.56 2.30 -7.51
CA ILE A 4 0.04 1.83 -6.28
C ILE A 4 1.37 1.17 -6.60
N GLN A 5 2.44 1.66 -5.99
CA GLN A 5 3.76 1.08 -6.12
C GLN A 5 4.12 0.37 -4.84
N LEU A 6 4.56 -0.88 -4.96
CA LEU A 6 4.93 -1.69 -3.82
C LEU A 6 6.35 -2.21 -3.99
N LYS A 7 7.14 -2.07 -2.93
CA LYS A 7 8.46 -2.67 -2.86
C LYS A 7 8.50 -3.53 -1.60
N ASN A 8 8.77 -4.81 -1.78
CA ASN A 8 8.87 -5.75 -0.68
C ASN A 8 10.13 -6.58 -0.89
N THR A 9 11.26 -6.00 -0.50
CA THR A 9 12.55 -6.68 -0.58
C THR A 9 13.12 -6.78 0.82
N PRO A 10 13.96 -7.78 1.10
CA PRO A 10 14.47 -7.94 2.46
C PRO A 10 15.15 -6.68 2.98
N GLY A 11 14.60 -6.11 4.03
CA GLY A 11 15.15 -4.92 4.65
C GLY A 11 14.65 -3.60 4.09
N ALA A 12 13.89 -3.61 2.98
CA ALA A 12 13.41 -2.38 2.38
C ALA A 12 11.98 -2.56 1.89
N TYR A 13 11.06 -1.86 2.53
CA TYR A 13 9.63 -1.99 2.27
C TYR A 13 9.05 -0.61 2.00
N LYS A 14 8.30 -0.48 0.91
CA LYS A 14 7.82 0.83 0.49
C LYS A 14 6.46 0.72 -0.16
N LEU A 15 5.59 1.66 0.14
CA LEU A 15 4.28 1.79 -0.46
C LEU A 15 4.09 3.23 -0.93
N VAL A 16 3.67 3.40 -2.17
CA VAL A 16 3.24 4.71 -2.66
C VAL A 16 1.91 4.50 -3.36
N ALA A 17 0.88 5.21 -2.93
CA ALA A 17 -0.43 5.15 -3.56
C ALA A 17 -0.83 6.56 -3.92
N ILE A 18 -1.11 6.80 -5.20
CA ILE A 18 -1.40 8.12 -5.73
C ILE A 18 -2.68 8.08 -6.56
N GLY A 19 -3.53 9.06 -6.36
CA GLY A 19 -4.74 9.24 -7.14
C GLY A 19 -5.97 8.79 -6.41
N HIS A 20 -7.10 9.11 -6.99
CA HIS A 20 -8.38 8.70 -6.47
C HIS A 20 -9.05 7.79 -7.47
N ALA A 21 -9.77 6.81 -6.97
CA ALA A 21 -10.62 6.00 -7.81
C ALA A 21 -11.91 6.80 -8.00
N GLY A 22 -11.96 7.55 -9.08
CA GLY A 22 -13.19 8.15 -9.56
C GLY A 22 -14.06 8.89 -8.57
N LYS A 23 -13.53 9.93 -7.96
CA LYS A 23 -14.29 10.70 -6.99
C LYS A 23 -15.61 11.16 -7.59
N GLY A 24 -16.71 10.73 -6.98
CA GLY A 24 -18.02 11.17 -7.37
C GLY A 24 -18.60 10.56 -8.63
N GLU A 25 -17.98 9.50 -9.13
CA GLU A 25 -18.39 8.97 -10.43
C GLU A 25 -19.12 7.66 -10.34
N GLY A 26 -19.77 7.41 -9.24
CA GLY A 26 -20.59 6.23 -9.15
C GLY A 26 -20.18 5.36 -8.00
N GLU A 27 -21.08 4.42 -7.72
CA GLU A 27 -20.98 3.61 -6.54
C GLU A 27 -19.77 2.69 -6.56
N LYS A 28 -19.48 2.12 -7.74
CA LYS A 28 -18.33 1.19 -7.83
C LYS A 28 -17.02 1.90 -7.61
N GLU A 29 -16.89 3.13 -8.09
CA GLU A 29 -15.67 3.89 -7.88
C GLU A 29 -15.50 4.22 -6.41
N ASN A 30 -16.59 4.55 -5.71
CA ASN A 30 -16.52 4.84 -4.30
C ASN A 30 -16.15 3.61 -3.49
N LEU A 31 -16.67 2.44 -3.89
CA LEU A 31 -16.33 1.20 -3.21
C LEU A 31 -14.86 0.86 -3.37
N VAL A 32 -14.33 1.00 -4.58
CA VAL A 32 -12.92 0.72 -4.83
C VAL A 32 -12.05 1.68 -4.03
N CYS A 33 -12.39 2.97 -4.04
CA CYS A 33 -11.63 3.96 -3.30
C CYS A 33 -11.63 3.65 -1.81
N ALA A 34 -12.78 3.28 -1.25
CA ALA A 34 -12.87 2.95 0.16
C ALA A 34 -12.03 1.71 0.48
N ALA A 35 -12.10 0.69 -0.38
CA ALA A 35 -11.35 -0.54 -0.15
C ALA A 35 -9.85 -0.28 -0.20
N VAL A 36 -9.39 0.44 -1.22
CA VAL A 36 -7.97 0.75 -1.35
C VAL A 36 -7.49 1.59 -0.17
N SER A 37 -8.29 2.59 0.21
CA SER A 37 -7.92 3.45 1.33
C SER A 37 -7.78 2.66 2.62
N MET A 38 -8.73 1.78 2.89
CA MET A 38 -8.69 1.00 4.12
C MET A 38 -7.49 0.07 4.15
N LEU A 39 -7.23 -0.61 3.03
CA LEU A 39 -6.11 -1.55 2.96
C LEU A 39 -4.78 -0.84 3.13
N THR A 40 -4.58 0.27 2.41
CA THR A 40 -3.31 0.98 2.46
C THR A 40 -3.10 1.66 3.80
N GLN A 41 -4.14 2.24 4.37
CA GLN A 41 -4.02 2.89 5.67
C GLN A 41 -3.81 1.86 6.78
N ALA A 42 -4.41 0.68 6.66
CA ALA A 42 -4.17 -0.39 7.62
C ALA A 42 -2.70 -0.80 7.61
N LEU A 43 -2.10 -0.88 6.42
CA LEU A 43 -0.69 -1.21 6.34
C LEU A 43 0.17 -0.12 6.98
N VAL A 44 -0.15 1.15 6.72
CA VAL A 44 0.59 2.24 7.34
C VAL A 44 0.49 2.15 8.86
N GLN A 45 -0.72 1.94 9.38
CA GLN A 45 -0.91 1.85 10.82
C GLN A 45 -0.12 0.68 11.42
N PHE A 46 -0.17 -0.47 10.74
CA PHE A 46 0.56 -1.66 11.18
C PHE A 46 2.07 -1.36 11.29
N CYS A 47 2.62 -0.71 10.27
CA CYS A 47 4.05 -0.40 10.24
C CYS A 47 4.38 0.70 11.25
N ARG A 48 3.50 1.68 11.41
CA ARG A 48 3.72 2.77 12.35
C ARG A 48 3.84 2.24 13.78
N GLU A 49 3.02 1.25 14.11
CA GLU A 49 3.05 0.64 15.44
C GLU A 49 4.34 -0.13 15.69
N ARG A 50 5.09 -0.43 14.65
CA ARG A 50 6.34 -1.17 14.74
C ARG A 50 7.54 -0.34 14.31
N SER A 51 7.37 0.97 14.23
CA SER A 51 8.41 1.84 13.71
C SER A 51 9.63 1.92 14.62
N ASP A 52 9.47 1.60 15.90
CA ASP A 52 10.57 1.65 16.84
C ASP A 52 11.67 0.64 16.53
N ARG A 53 11.35 -0.42 15.78
CA ARG A 53 12.37 -1.41 15.41
C ARG A 53 12.92 -1.18 14.01
N ALA A 54 12.46 -0.14 13.32
CA ALA A 54 13.00 0.19 12.01
C ALA A 54 14.29 0.96 12.17
N ARG A 55 15.24 0.76 11.26
CA ARG A 55 16.43 1.61 11.24
C ARG A 55 16.12 2.94 10.58
N ALA A 56 15.05 3.01 9.79
CA ALA A 56 14.54 4.26 9.24
C ALA A 56 13.07 4.07 8.91
N TYR A 57 12.26 5.06 9.23
CA TYR A 57 10.82 4.98 9.04
C TYR A 57 10.26 6.34 8.68
N SER A 58 9.36 6.36 7.70
CA SER A 58 8.59 7.56 7.42
C SER A 58 7.27 7.16 6.79
N ASP A 59 6.23 7.95 7.04
CA ASP A 59 4.94 7.74 6.40
C ASP A 59 4.23 9.07 6.24
N ARG A 60 3.25 9.06 5.36
CA ARG A 60 2.37 10.20 5.19
C ARG A 60 1.04 9.72 4.62
N ILE A 61 -0.04 10.15 5.24
CA ILE A 61 -1.37 9.90 4.72
C ILE A 61 -1.95 11.26 4.37
N GLY A 62 -2.07 11.52 3.08
CA GLY A 62 -2.63 12.76 2.59
C GLY A 62 -3.90 12.51 1.82
N GLU A 63 -4.54 13.59 1.38
CA GLU A 63 -5.72 13.46 0.56
C GLU A 63 -5.28 13.10 -0.86
N GLY A 64 -5.56 11.87 -1.25
CA GLY A 64 -5.21 11.42 -2.59
C GLY A 64 -3.83 10.81 -2.70
N ASP A 65 -3.05 10.76 -1.62
CA ASP A 65 -1.75 10.09 -1.68
C ASP A 65 -1.38 9.51 -0.34
N ILE A 66 -0.68 8.39 -0.39
CA ILE A 66 -0.18 7.69 0.78
C ILE A 66 1.23 7.27 0.51
N PHE A 67 2.10 7.46 1.49
CA PHE A 67 3.50 7.09 1.40
C PHE A 67 3.91 6.36 2.66
N LEU A 68 4.69 5.28 2.50
CA LEU A 68 5.20 4.51 3.62
C LEU A 68 6.56 3.96 3.24
N ARG A 69 7.51 4.08 4.15
CA ARG A 69 8.84 3.52 3.96
C ARG A 69 9.31 2.95 5.29
N PHE A 70 9.64 1.67 5.27
CA PHE A 70 10.12 0.96 6.45
C PHE A 70 11.42 0.27 6.06
N LEU A 71 12.52 0.68 6.66
CA LEU A 71 13.82 0.03 6.44
C LEU A 71 14.21 -0.71 7.71
N SER A 72 14.65 -1.95 7.55
CA SER A 72 15.05 -2.75 8.70
C SER A 72 16.45 -3.27 8.52
N ASN A 73 17.05 -3.73 9.62
CA ASN A 73 18.36 -4.37 9.58
C ASN A 73 18.13 -5.83 9.24
N GLY A 74 18.23 -6.14 7.94
CA GLY A 74 17.90 -7.47 7.49
C GLY A 74 16.41 -7.63 7.25
N GLU A 75 16.01 -8.83 6.89
CA GLU A 75 14.62 -9.09 6.55
C GLU A 75 13.72 -9.05 7.78
N ASP A 76 12.57 -8.40 7.65
CA ASP A 76 11.55 -8.36 8.69
C ASP A 76 10.36 -9.16 8.17
N LEU A 77 10.20 -10.37 8.69
CA LEU A 77 9.17 -11.27 8.17
C LEU A 77 7.75 -10.77 8.43
N GLU A 78 7.55 -10.10 9.54
CA GLU A 78 6.22 -9.57 9.85
C GLU A 78 5.85 -8.44 8.90
N ILE A 79 6.77 -7.53 8.64
CA ILE A 79 6.51 -6.44 7.70
C ILE A 79 6.35 -7.00 6.29
N SER A 80 7.21 -7.93 5.90
CA SER A 80 7.11 -8.56 4.58
C SER A 80 5.76 -9.25 4.41
N GLY A 81 5.29 -9.95 5.45
CA GLY A 81 4.00 -10.62 5.40
C GLY A 81 2.84 -9.64 5.28
N ALA A 82 2.94 -8.51 6.00
CA ALA A 82 1.89 -7.49 5.91
C ALA A 82 1.83 -6.91 4.49
N PHE A 83 2.97 -6.68 3.86
CA PHE A 83 2.99 -6.19 2.49
C PHE A 83 2.40 -7.22 1.52
N ARG A 84 2.69 -8.51 1.74
CA ARG A 84 2.10 -9.54 0.90
C ARG A 84 0.60 -9.64 1.08
N LEU A 85 0.11 -9.45 2.29
CA LEU A 85 -1.32 -9.44 2.52
C LEU A 85 -1.99 -8.27 1.80
N LEU A 86 -1.38 -7.10 1.84
CA LEU A 86 -1.87 -5.96 1.09
C LEU A 86 -1.92 -6.27 -0.40
N GLU A 87 -0.86 -6.85 -0.92
CA GLU A 87 -0.79 -7.20 -2.33
C GLU A 87 -1.93 -8.14 -2.72
N THR A 88 -2.20 -9.14 -1.88
CA THR A 88 -3.31 -10.06 -2.11
C THR A 88 -4.63 -9.31 -2.16
N GLY A 89 -4.86 -8.39 -1.22
CA GLY A 89 -6.09 -7.61 -1.21
C GLY A 89 -6.24 -6.74 -2.45
N LEU A 90 -5.15 -6.13 -2.90
CA LEU A 90 -5.20 -5.30 -4.09
C LEU A 90 -5.47 -6.15 -5.34
N ASP A 91 -4.90 -7.35 -5.41
CA ASP A 91 -5.17 -8.26 -6.51
C ASP A 91 -6.65 -8.63 -6.55
N MET A 92 -7.26 -8.85 -5.39
CA MET A 92 -8.68 -9.15 -5.32
C MET A 92 -9.53 -7.98 -5.83
N ILE A 93 -9.13 -6.76 -5.50
CA ILE A 93 -9.83 -5.58 -6.00
C ILE A 93 -9.71 -5.50 -7.52
N GLU A 94 -8.52 -5.74 -8.05
CA GLU A 94 -8.30 -5.69 -9.49
C GLU A 94 -9.16 -6.72 -10.20
N GLN A 95 -9.28 -7.91 -9.62
CA GLN A 95 -10.10 -8.95 -10.23
C GLN A 95 -11.58 -8.61 -10.20
N SER A 96 -12.04 -8.00 -9.10
CA SER A 96 -13.46 -7.68 -8.94
C SER A 96 -13.85 -6.41 -9.72
N TYR A 97 -12.93 -5.48 -9.86
CA TYR A 97 -13.19 -4.19 -10.49
C TYR A 97 -12.04 -3.84 -11.44
N PRO A 98 -11.94 -4.55 -12.58
CA PRO A 98 -10.79 -4.38 -13.48
C PRO A 98 -10.66 -2.93 -13.97
N GLY A 99 -9.43 -2.47 -14.05
CA GLY A 99 -9.14 -1.16 -14.61
C GLY A 99 -9.29 0.01 -13.66
N ARG A 100 -9.61 -0.25 -12.39
CA ARG A 100 -9.79 0.83 -11.42
C ARG A 100 -8.50 1.19 -10.71
N ILE A 101 -7.59 0.23 -10.56
CA ILE A 101 -6.30 0.47 -9.93
C ILE A 101 -5.21 -0.15 -10.78
N GLN A 102 -3.99 0.34 -10.59
CA GLN A 102 -2.82 -0.25 -11.23
C GLN A 102 -1.78 -0.49 -10.15
N VAL A 103 -1.34 -1.72 -10.00
CA VAL A 103 -0.34 -2.09 -9.00
C VAL A 103 0.98 -2.36 -9.70
N VAL A 104 2.01 -1.62 -9.30
CA VAL A 104 3.35 -1.77 -9.85
C VAL A 104 4.24 -2.33 -8.75
N LYS A 105 4.82 -3.48 -8.99
CA LYS A 105 5.69 -4.13 -8.02
C LYS A 105 7.13 -3.84 -8.38
N ILE A 106 7.84 -3.19 -7.47
CA ILE A 106 9.22 -2.81 -7.67
C ILE A 106 10.09 -3.92 -7.11
N LYS A 107 10.94 -4.51 -7.95
CA LYS A 107 11.69 -5.68 -7.56
C LYS A 107 13.16 -5.45 -7.34
N GLU A 108 13.67 -4.32 -7.77
CA GLU A 108 15.08 -4.12 -7.60
C GLU A 108 15.40 -3.49 -6.27
N GLU A 109 16.60 -3.70 -5.83
CA GLU A 109 17.06 -3.21 -4.54
C GLU A 109 17.60 -1.80 -4.57
#